data_dc9b1cdbb54bb4dbdd5713ea1bca4a8b
#
_entry.id   dc9b1cdbb54bb4dbdd5713ea1bca4a8b
#
_cell.length_a   1.000
_cell.length_b   1.000
_cell.length_c   1.000
_cell.angle_alpha   90.00
_cell.angle_beta   90.00
_cell.angle_gamma   90.00
#
_symmetry.space_group_name_H-M   'P 1'
#
loop_
_entity.id
_entity.type
_entity.pdbx_description
1 polymer ?
#
loop_
_entity_poly.entity_id
_entity_poly.type
_entity_poly.pdbx_seq_one_letter_code
_entity_poly.pdbx_strand_id
1 'polypeptide(L)'
;HDEAIKEIEKHFDNWEAKKLINLNIKDEKNKCVKKITTKENIELSTIVYLFTFYDLNKEDELALRILNHRLGESANSLLFREVRENRGLAYDIYSHLDITKNVKTLYIYTAVDEEDIEAASNAIEEIFRDIKTKKILIGDNDLNIMKKVHKTAVISTLEDSTELCSYILSQSLEGEDIFEFLKDMENLNNITADEIYEVANKVLNNPTIHILKSS
;
A
#
# COMPACT_ATOMS: atom_id res chain seq x y z
N HIS A 1 16.73 25.61 15.83
CA HIS A 1 16.00 24.73 16.74
C HIS A 1 15.30 25.54 17.83
N ASP A 2 16.04 26.31 18.62
CA ASP A 2 15.51 27.06 19.78
C ASP A 2 14.49 28.15 19.36
N GLU A 3 14.66 28.79 18.21
CA GLU A 3 13.67 29.74 17.68
C GLU A 3 12.37 29.06 17.30
N ALA A 4 12.46 27.87 16.68
CA ALA A 4 11.28 27.10 16.33
C ALA A 4 10.50 26.63 17.57
N ILE A 5 11.20 26.21 18.62
CA ILE A 5 10.58 25.86 19.92
C ILE A 5 9.83 27.07 20.50
N LYS A 6 10.45 28.25 20.54
CA LYS A 6 9.80 29.47 21.04
C LYS A 6 8.54 29.85 20.25
N GLU A 7 8.56 29.69 18.93
CA GLU A 7 7.37 29.96 18.13
C GLU A 7 6.26 28.92 18.37
N ILE A 8 6.62 27.66 18.56
CA ILE A 8 5.66 26.60 18.91
C ILE A 8 5.04 26.91 20.28
N GLU A 9 5.84 27.15 21.30
CA GLU A 9 5.38 27.50 22.65
C GLU A 9 4.43 28.71 22.63
N LYS A 10 4.78 29.77 21.92
CA LYS A 10 3.95 30.98 21.79
C LYS A 10 2.54 30.70 21.25
N HIS A 11 2.40 29.70 20.34
CA HIS A 11 1.11 29.39 19.73
C HIS A 11 0.34 28.27 20.42
N PHE A 12 1.01 27.36 21.12
CA PHE A 12 0.42 26.14 21.68
C PHE A 12 0.46 26.06 23.20
N ASP A 13 1.23 26.93 23.92
CA ASP A 13 1.39 26.88 25.36
C ASP A 13 0.09 27.08 26.16
N ASN A 14 -0.89 27.76 25.54
CA ASN A 14 -2.22 27.96 26.12
C ASN A 14 -3.19 26.80 25.87
N TRP A 15 -2.77 25.73 25.23
CA TRP A 15 -3.63 24.58 24.99
C TRP A 15 -3.74 23.74 26.26
N GLU A 16 -4.96 23.60 26.76
CA GLU A 16 -5.21 22.72 27.90
C GLU A 16 -5.05 21.24 27.48
N ALA A 17 -4.25 20.52 28.25
CA ALA A 17 -4.13 19.08 28.10
C ALA A 17 -5.49 18.42 28.36
N LYS A 18 -6.11 17.86 27.32
CA LYS A 18 -7.32 17.05 27.45
C LYS A 18 -6.95 15.59 27.67
N LYS A 19 -7.76 14.89 28.47
CA LYS A 19 -7.61 13.45 28.63
C LYS A 19 -7.76 12.78 27.26
N LEU A 20 -6.72 12.08 26.80
CA LEU A 20 -6.78 11.29 25.58
C LEU A 20 -7.92 10.28 25.71
N ILE A 21 -8.86 10.34 24.80
CA ILE A 21 -9.86 9.28 24.63
C ILE A 21 -9.11 8.12 23.98
N ASN A 22 -8.94 7.04 24.73
CA ASN A 22 -8.36 5.81 24.18
C ASN A 22 -9.40 5.22 23.21
N LEU A 23 -9.26 5.55 21.93
CA LEU A 23 -10.07 4.95 20.87
C LEU A 23 -9.61 3.48 20.75
N ASN A 24 -10.41 2.58 21.29
CA ASN A 24 -10.16 1.15 21.17
C ASN A 24 -10.51 0.72 19.72
N ILE A 25 -9.63 1.08 18.78
CA ILE A 25 -9.77 0.70 17.38
C ILE A 25 -9.50 -0.80 17.31
N LYS A 26 -10.51 -1.55 16.87
CA LYS A 26 -10.39 -2.99 16.67
C LYS A 26 -9.88 -3.26 15.26
N ASP A 27 -8.93 -4.17 15.16
CA ASP A 27 -8.49 -4.69 13.87
C ASP A 27 -9.69 -5.36 13.17
N GLU A 28 -10.06 -4.86 12.02
CA GLU A 28 -11.14 -5.43 11.23
C GLU A 28 -10.58 -6.09 9.97
N LYS A 29 -10.62 -7.43 9.94
CA LYS A 29 -10.21 -8.21 8.76
C LYS A 29 -11.19 -7.99 7.61
N ASN A 30 -10.68 -8.01 6.39
CA ASN A 30 -11.49 -7.95 5.17
C ASN A 30 -12.50 -9.12 5.12
N LYS A 31 -13.67 -8.82 4.52
CA LYS A 31 -14.84 -9.72 4.53
C LYS A 31 -15.02 -10.35 3.17
N CYS A 32 -14.26 -11.10 2.62
CA CYS A 32 -14.43 -11.84 1.36
C CYS A 32 -15.84 -11.65 0.69
N VAL A 33 -16.18 -10.40 0.36
CA VAL A 33 -17.48 -10.02 -0.23
C VAL A 33 -17.26 -9.10 -1.41
N LYS A 34 -18.14 -9.22 -2.41
CA LYS A 34 -18.22 -8.29 -3.54
C LYS A 34 -19.49 -7.47 -3.39
N LYS A 35 -19.35 -6.15 -3.29
CA LYS A 35 -20.46 -5.20 -3.21
C LYS A 35 -20.45 -4.28 -4.43
N ILE A 36 -21.62 -4.10 -5.02
CA ILE A 36 -21.82 -3.15 -6.12
C ILE A 36 -22.76 -2.06 -5.59
N THR A 37 -22.39 -0.81 -5.81
CA THR A 37 -23.24 0.36 -5.56
C THR A 37 -23.34 1.19 -6.82
N THR A 38 -24.46 1.90 -6.97
CA THR A 38 -24.69 2.79 -8.10
C THR A 38 -24.77 4.24 -7.60
N LYS A 39 -24.31 5.15 -8.44
CA LYS A 39 -24.37 6.59 -8.19
C LYS A 39 -24.63 7.30 -9.51
N GLU A 40 -25.60 8.22 -9.51
CA GLU A 40 -25.88 9.05 -10.67
C GLU A 40 -24.75 10.06 -10.95
N ASN A 41 -24.60 10.43 -12.20
CA ASN A 41 -23.67 11.48 -12.65
C ASN A 41 -22.19 11.22 -12.31
N ILE A 42 -21.74 9.97 -12.40
CA ILE A 42 -20.31 9.63 -12.42
C ILE A 42 -19.89 9.28 -13.86
N GLU A 43 -18.73 9.77 -14.26
CA GLU A 43 -18.19 9.53 -15.60
C GLU A 43 -17.52 8.16 -15.70
N LEU A 44 -16.80 7.74 -14.67
CA LEU A 44 -16.08 6.48 -14.62
C LEU A 44 -16.55 5.64 -13.44
N SER A 45 -16.63 4.35 -13.67
CA SER A 45 -16.82 3.35 -12.63
C SER A 45 -15.50 3.13 -11.88
N THR A 46 -15.58 2.77 -10.60
CA THR A 46 -14.39 2.44 -9.81
C THR A 46 -14.48 1.06 -9.23
N ILE A 47 -13.35 0.37 -9.18
CA ILE A 47 -13.20 -0.95 -8.57
C ILE A 47 -12.12 -0.85 -7.51
N VAL A 48 -12.43 -1.29 -6.29
CA VAL A 48 -11.47 -1.36 -5.18
C VAL A 48 -11.39 -2.80 -4.69
N TYR A 49 -10.18 -3.35 -4.66
CA TYR A 49 -9.85 -4.58 -3.97
C TYR A 49 -9.17 -4.21 -2.66
N LEU A 50 -9.65 -4.74 -1.54
CA LEU A 50 -9.08 -4.51 -0.22
C LEU A 50 -8.67 -5.84 0.41
N PHE A 51 -7.42 -5.89 0.84
CA PHE A 51 -6.83 -6.96 1.62
C PHE A 51 -6.37 -6.44 2.98
N THR A 52 -6.45 -7.25 4.01
CA THR A 52 -5.87 -6.96 5.33
C THR A 52 -4.81 -7.98 5.67
N PHE A 53 -3.77 -7.56 6.41
CA PHE A 53 -2.63 -8.42 6.72
C PHE A 53 -2.11 -8.25 8.17
N TYR A 54 -3.02 -8.17 9.13
CA TYR A 54 -2.69 -8.03 10.55
C TYR A 54 -1.83 -9.17 11.12
N ASP A 55 -1.88 -10.34 10.48
CA ASP A 55 -1.15 -11.53 10.92
C ASP A 55 0.28 -11.63 10.35
N LEU A 56 0.75 -10.66 9.56
CA LEU A 56 2.11 -10.64 9.04
C LEU A 56 3.12 -10.20 10.11
N ASN A 57 4.30 -10.83 10.11
CA ASN A 57 5.45 -10.36 10.85
C ASN A 57 6.17 -9.22 10.10
N LYS A 58 7.13 -8.54 10.72
CA LYS A 58 7.85 -7.40 10.14
C LYS A 58 8.65 -7.76 8.87
N GLU A 59 9.21 -8.97 8.79
CA GLU A 59 9.96 -9.44 7.61
C GLU A 59 9.02 -9.64 6.42
N ASP A 60 7.85 -10.26 6.64
CA ASP A 60 6.80 -10.39 5.64
C ASP A 60 6.25 -9.01 5.21
N GLU A 61 6.13 -8.04 6.12
CA GLU A 61 5.71 -6.67 5.80
C GLU A 61 6.73 -5.98 4.87
N LEU A 62 8.03 -6.16 5.10
CA LEU A 62 9.06 -5.64 4.20
C LEU A 62 8.98 -6.29 2.81
N ALA A 63 8.80 -7.62 2.74
CA ALA A 63 8.59 -8.32 1.49
C ALA A 63 7.33 -7.82 0.75
N LEU A 64 6.26 -7.52 1.49
CA LEU A 64 5.02 -6.96 0.94
C LEU A 64 5.22 -5.53 0.39
N ARG A 65 5.99 -4.68 1.06
CA ARG A 65 6.36 -3.35 0.53
C ARG A 65 7.08 -3.45 -0.81
N ILE A 66 8.05 -4.38 -0.90
CA ILE A 66 8.80 -4.62 -2.13
C ILE A 66 7.86 -5.14 -3.24
N LEU A 67 6.98 -6.07 -2.91
CA LEU A 67 5.95 -6.56 -3.85
C LEU A 67 5.04 -5.43 -4.33
N ASN A 68 4.58 -4.55 -3.43
CA ASN A 68 3.67 -3.46 -3.75
C ASN A 68 4.25 -2.50 -4.80
N HIS A 69 5.54 -2.16 -4.70
CA HIS A 69 6.22 -1.35 -5.72
C HIS A 69 6.11 -1.98 -7.12
N ARG A 70 6.29 -3.31 -7.21
CA ARG A 70 6.17 -4.03 -8.48
C ARG A 70 4.72 -4.20 -8.91
N LEU A 71 3.81 -4.37 -7.96
CA LEU A 71 2.39 -4.64 -8.23
C LEU A 71 1.69 -3.42 -8.82
N GLY A 72 1.74 -2.25 -8.17
CA GLY A 72 0.90 -1.13 -8.60
C GLY A 72 1.38 0.27 -8.20
N GLU A 73 2.57 0.44 -7.61
CA GLU A 73 2.98 1.75 -7.08
C GLU A 73 3.70 2.64 -8.11
N SER A 74 4.02 2.13 -9.30
CA SER A 74 4.73 2.90 -10.33
C SER A 74 4.12 2.72 -11.70
N ALA A 75 4.46 3.64 -12.62
CA ALA A 75 4.08 3.54 -14.04
C ALA A 75 4.65 2.31 -14.74
N ASN A 76 5.65 1.64 -14.17
CA ASN A 76 6.21 0.37 -14.66
C ASN A 76 5.67 -0.84 -13.90
N SER A 77 4.66 -0.66 -13.07
CA SER A 77 4.05 -1.74 -12.28
C SER A 77 3.29 -2.74 -13.17
N LEU A 78 3.07 -3.93 -12.63
CA LEU A 78 2.33 -4.99 -13.32
C LEU A 78 0.90 -4.55 -13.65
N LEU A 79 0.20 -3.95 -12.67
CA LEU A 79 -1.17 -3.48 -12.86
C LEU A 79 -1.23 -2.40 -13.95
N PHE A 80 -0.36 -1.40 -13.89
CA PHE A 80 -0.36 -0.31 -14.85
C PHE A 80 -0.09 -0.81 -16.27
N ARG A 81 0.95 -1.62 -16.45
CA ARG A 81 1.32 -2.15 -17.76
C ARG A 81 0.27 -3.10 -18.35
N GLU A 82 -0.23 -4.05 -17.55
CA GLU A 82 -1.12 -5.08 -18.09
C GLU A 82 -2.56 -4.58 -18.27
N VAL A 83 -3.08 -3.81 -17.31
CA VAL A 83 -4.48 -3.39 -17.35
C VAL A 83 -4.66 -2.11 -18.16
N ARG A 84 -3.79 -1.12 -17.93
CA ARG A 84 -3.90 0.19 -18.57
C ARG A 84 -3.21 0.24 -19.94
N GLU A 85 -1.91 -0.11 -20.03
CA GLU A 85 -1.16 0.06 -21.28
C GLU A 85 -1.45 -1.04 -22.31
N ASN A 86 -1.37 -2.32 -21.89
CA ASN A 86 -1.48 -3.43 -22.82
C ASN A 86 -2.92 -3.71 -23.24
N ARG A 87 -3.88 -3.58 -22.33
CA ARG A 87 -5.30 -3.90 -22.57
C ARG A 87 -6.19 -2.66 -22.73
N GLY A 88 -5.73 -1.47 -22.32
CA GLY A 88 -6.50 -0.23 -22.45
C GLY A 88 -7.76 -0.17 -21.58
N LEU A 89 -7.86 -1.00 -20.53
CA LEU A 89 -9.08 -1.19 -19.74
C LEU A 89 -9.23 -0.18 -18.58
N ALA A 90 -8.18 0.54 -18.22
CA ALA A 90 -8.21 1.43 -17.08
C ALA A 90 -7.72 2.83 -17.44
N TYR A 91 -8.44 3.83 -16.98
CA TYR A 91 -7.98 5.22 -17.01
C TYR A 91 -6.89 5.47 -15.96
N ASP A 92 -7.11 4.95 -14.76
CA ASP A 92 -6.14 4.95 -13.67
C ASP A 92 -6.16 3.62 -12.93
N ILE A 93 -5.00 3.16 -12.49
CA ILE A 93 -4.85 1.94 -11.69
C ILE A 93 -3.58 2.01 -10.86
N TYR A 94 -3.71 1.73 -9.56
CA TYR A 94 -2.58 1.66 -8.64
C TYR A 94 -2.87 0.74 -7.46
N SER A 95 -1.83 0.38 -6.72
CA SER A 95 -1.93 -0.24 -5.41
C SER A 95 -1.34 0.67 -4.34
N HIS A 96 -1.86 0.57 -3.12
CA HIS A 96 -1.37 1.32 -1.97
C HIS A 96 -1.34 0.45 -0.73
N LEU A 97 -0.28 0.60 0.04
CA LEU A 97 -0.09 -0.02 1.34
C LEU A 97 -0.26 1.00 2.45
N ASP A 98 -1.11 0.69 3.41
CA ASP A 98 -1.20 1.40 4.68
C ASP A 98 -0.75 0.46 5.80
N ILE A 99 0.34 0.82 6.46
CA ILE A 99 0.94 0.03 7.55
C ILE A 99 1.11 0.93 8.75
N THR A 100 0.06 1.01 9.54
CA THR A 100 0.05 1.67 10.83
C THR A 100 -0.31 0.66 11.91
N LYS A 101 -0.19 1.05 13.17
CA LYS A 101 -0.47 0.17 14.33
C LYS A 101 -1.85 -0.51 14.25
N ASN A 102 -2.85 0.22 13.75
CA ASN A 102 -4.25 -0.23 13.76
C ASN A 102 -4.82 -0.43 12.34
N VAL A 103 -4.04 -0.13 11.32
CA VAL A 103 -4.47 -0.27 9.91
C VAL A 103 -3.36 -0.95 9.14
N LYS A 104 -3.61 -2.18 8.71
CA LYS A 104 -2.72 -2.96 7.86
C LYS A 104 -3.49 -3.42 6.65
N THR A 105 -3.48 -2.58 5.62
CA THR A 105 -4.26 -2.79 4.40
C THR A 105 -3.43 -2.63 3.14
N LEU A 106 -3.68 -3.50 2.18
CA LEU A 106 -3.31 -3.33 0.79
C LEU A 106 -4.60 -3.13 0.02
N TYR A 107 -4.71 -2.03 -0.72
CA TYR A 107 -5.81 -1.88 -1.65
C TYR A 107 -5.30 -1.63 -3.07
N ILE A 108 -6.09 -2.10 -4.04
CA ILE A 108 -5.94 -1.78 -5.44
C ILE A 108 -7.14 -0.95 -5.84
N TYR A 109 -6.88 0.19 -6.44
CA TYR A 109 -7.89 1.08 -7.02
C TYR A 109 -7.76 1.09 -8.53
N THR A 110 -8.89 1.10 -9.22
CA THR A 110 -8.91 1.39 -10.65
C THR A 110 -10.17 2.15 -11.05
N ALA A 111 -10.02 3.06 -12.02
CA ALA A 111 -11.10 3.77 -12.70
C ALA A 111 -11.22 3.25 -14.14
N VAL A 112 -12.42 2.83 -14.52
CA VAL A 112 -12.70 2.14 -15.78
C VAL A 112 -14.04 2.62 -16.38
N ASP A 113 -14.24 2.42 -17.67
CA ASP A 113 -15.56 2.53 -18.26
C ASP A 113 -16.49 1.41 -17.75
N GLU A 114 -17.80 1.65 -17.70
CA GLU A 114 -18.75 0.68 -17.14
C GLU A 114 -18.72 -0.67 -17.88
N GLU A 115 -18.55 -0.65 -19.19
CA GLU A 115 -18.44 -1.85 -20.03
C GLU A 115 -17.17 -2.66 -19.76
N ASP A 116 -16.11 -2.03 -19.23
CA ASP A 116 -14.82 -2.66 -18.97
C ASP A 116 -14.66 -3.22 -17.53
N ILE A 117 -15.67 -3.06 -16.67
CA ILE A 117 -15.61 -3.51 -15.27
C ILE A 117 -15.22 -5.00 -15.16
N GLU A 118 -15.86 -5.86 -15.95
CA GLU A 118 -15.62 -7.31 -15.90
C GLU A 118 -14.24 -7.65 -16.45
N ALA A 119 -13.85 -7.07 -17.59
CA ALA A 119 -12.57 -7.30 -18.24
C ALA A 119 -11.41 -6.83 -17.34
N ALA A 120 -11.52 -5.64 -16.73
CA ALA A 120 -10.53 -5.11 -15.82
C ALA A 120 -10.42 -5.94 -14.53
N SER A 121 -11.56 -6.37 -13.96
CA SER A 121 -11.57 -7.27 -12.80
C SER A 121 -10.84 -8.57 -13.10
N ASN A 122 -11.14 -9.21 -14.22
CA ASN A 122 -10.50 -10.45 -14.64
C ASN A 122 -8.99 -10.28 -14.87
N ALA A 123 -8.57 -9.16 -15.47
CA ALA A 123 -7.15 -8.85 -15.68
C ALA A 123 -6.39 -8.66 -14.36
N ILE A 124 -6.98 -7.98 -13.39
CA ILE A 124 -6.40 -7.79 -12.05
C ILE A 124 -6.27 -9.15 -11.33
N GLU A 125 -7.31 -9.96 -11.33
CA GLU A 125 -7.31 -11.28 -10.69
C GLU A 125 -6.35 -12.26 -11.38
N GLU A 126 -6.16 -12.12 -12.69
CA GLU A 126 -5.15 -12.87 -13.44
C GLU A 126 -3.74 -12.53 -12.94
N ILE A 127 -3.42 -11.26 -12.75
CA ILE A 127 -2.12 -10.83 -12.21
C ILE A 127 -1.89 -11.43 -10.81
N PHE A 128 -2.87 -11.39 -9.91
CA PHE A 128 -2.75 -11.99 -8.58
C PHE A 128 -2.47 -13.49 -8.66
N ARG A 129 -3.20 -14.20 -9.49
CA ARG A 129 -3.00 -15.64 -9.73
C ARG A 129 -1.62 -15.91 -10.30
N ASP A 130 -1.20 -15.15 -11.29
CA ASP A 130 0.05 -15.36 -12.02
C ASP A 130 1.28 -15.06 -11.13
N ILE A 131 1.19 -14.11 -10.19
CA ILE A 131 2.20 -13.92 -9.15
C ILE A 131 2.22 -15.13 -8.22
N LYS A 132 1.06 -15.51 -7.65
CA LYS A 132 0.97 -16.61 -6.67
C LYS A 132 1.42 -17.96 -7.22
N THR A 133 1.20 -18.20 -8.50
CA THR A 133 1.59 -19.45 -9.19
C THR A 133 2.99 -19.40 -9.80
N LYS A 134 3.74 -18.32 -9.53
CA LYS A 134 5.08 -18.07 -10.08
C LYS A 134 5.11 -18.06 -11.63
N LYS A 135 3.98 -17.82 -12.30
CA LYS A 135 3.92 -17.63 -13.75
C LYS A 135 4.54 -16.29 -14.14
N ILE A 136 4.34 -15.24 -13.32
CA ILE A 136 5.15 -14.02 -13.37
C ILE A 136 6.44 -14.31 -12.62
N LEU A 137 7.52 -14.46 -13.35
CA LEU A 137 8.84 -14.75 -12.77
C LEU A 137 9.47 -13.48 -12.20
N ILE A 138 10.00 -13.60 -11.00
CA ILE A 138 10.84 -12.59 -10.36
C ILE A 138 12.28 -13.12 -10.41
N GLY A 139 13.01 -12.75 -11.46
CA GLY A 139 14.42 -13.08 -11.59
C GLY A 139 15.30 -12.19 -10.70
N ASP A 140 16.59 -12.55 -10.59
CA ASP A 140 17.56 -11.80 -9.77
C ASP A 140 17.63 -10.32 -10.17
N ASN A 141 17.55 -10.03 -11.47
CA ASN A 141 17.56 -8.65 -11.96
C ASN A 141 16.30 -7.88 -11.52
N ASP A 142 15.13 -8.50 -11.62
CA ASP A 142 13.87 -7.88 -11.18
C ASP A 142 13.88 -7.62 -9.68
N LEU A 143 14.31 -8.61 -8.90
CA LEU A 143 14.43 -8.49 -7.44
C LEU A 143 15.40 -7.37 -7.06
N ASN A 144 16.54 -7.26 -7.73
CA ASN A 144 17.50 -6.19 -7.51
C ASN A 144 16.91 -4.81 -7.84
N ILE A 145 16.13 -4.69 -8.91
CA ILE A 145 15.43 -3.45 -9.26
C ILE A 145 14.41 -3.10 -8.18
N MET A 146 13.58 -4.05 -7.75
CA MET A 146 12.57 -3.86 -6.69
C MET A 146 13.22 -3.36 -5.39
N LYS A 147 14.34 -3.99 -4.96
CA LYS A 147 15.11 -3.56 -3.79
C LYS A 147 15.67 -2.14 -3.94
N LYS A 148 16.19 -1.78 -5.12
CA LYS A 148 16.71 -0.44 -5.40
C LYS A 148 15.59 0.62 -5.35
N VAL A 149 14.42 0.32 -5.90
CA VAL A 149 13.25 1.22 -5.84
C VAL A 149 12.88 1.50 -4.40
N HIS A 150 12.74 0.45 -3.58
CA HIS A 150 12.44 0.60 -2.15
C HIS A 150 13.51 1.42 -1.41
N LYS A 151 14.79 1.10 -1.61
CA LYS A 151 15.90 1.85 -1.02
C LYS A 151 15.87 3.33 -1.42
N THR A 152 15.57 3.63 -2.68
CA THR A 152 15.47 5.01 -3.15
C THR A 152 14.31 5.73 -2.49
N ALA A 153 13.14 5.09 -2.33
CA ALA A 153 11.99 5.67 -1.64
C ALA A 153 12.35 6.04 -0.20
N VAL A 154 12.99 5.14 0.55
CA VAL A 154 13.46 5.42 1.94
C VAL A 154 14.45 6.58 1.96
N ILE A 155 15.45 6.60 1.08
CA ILE A 155 16.43 7.69 1.01
C ILE A 155 15.73 9.02 0.72
N SER A 156 14.78 9.06 -0.23
CA SER A 156 14.03 10.27 -0.56
C SER A 156 13.26 10.81 0.64
N THR A 157 12.62 9.94 1.44
CA THR A 157 11.95 10.32 2.69
C THR A 157 12.94 10.91 3.70
N LEU A 158 14.15 10.34 3.81
CA LEU A 158 15.16 10.83 4.75
C LEU A 158 15.81 12.15 4.32
N GLU A 159 15.87 12.44 3.03
CA GLU A 159 16.43 13.67 2.46
C GLU A 159 15.43 14.84 2.46
N ASP A 160 14.13 14.55 2.45
CA ASP A 160 13.09 15.57 2.55
C ASP A 160 12.72 15.85 4.01
N SER A 161 12.91 17.10 4.45
CA SER A 161 12.69 17.48 5.86
C SER A 161 11.22 17.34 6.28
N THR A 162 10.26 17.51 5.39
CA THR A 162 8.83 17.40 5.67
C THR A 162 8.43 15.94 5.79
N GLU A 163 8.87 15.11 4.85
CA GLU A 163 8.62 13.66 4.86
C GLU A 163 9.28 13.00 6.08
N LEU A 164 10.53 13.37 6.39
CA LEU A 164 11.22 12.89 7.58
C LEU A 164 10.50 13.28 8.87
N CYS A 165 10.04 14.53 8.98
CA CYS A 165 9.26 14.98 10.12
C CYS A 165 7.96 14.19 10.28
N SER A 166 7.24 13.97 9.17
CA SER A 166 6.01 13.17 9.14
C SER A 166 6.27 11.71 9.54
N TYR A 167 7.35 11.12 9.05
CA TYR A 167 7.77 9.77 9.41
C TYR A 167 8.07 9.65 10.92
N ILE A 168 8.92 10.54 11.47
CA ILE A 168 9.29 10.53 12.88
C ILE A 168 8.06 10.73 13.76
N LEU A 169 7.17 11.65 13.38
CA LEU A 169 5.92 11.90 14.10
C LEU A 169 5.03 10.65 14.13
N SER A 170 4.81 10.01 13.00
CA SER A 170 4.02 8.77 12.91
C SER A 170 4.61 7.67 13.79
N GLN A 171 5.90 7.38 13.66
CA GLN A 171 6.57 6.37 14.50
C GLN A 171 6.43 6.67 15.98
N SER A 172 6.61 7.93 16.37
CA SER A 172 6.50 8.35 17.78
C SER A 172 5.08 8.21 18.32
N LEU A 173 4.05 8.56 17.54
CA LEU A 173 2.64 8.43 17.93
C LEU A 173 2.20 6.97 18.05
N GLU A 174 2.77 6.09 17.24
CA GLU A 174 2.49 4.65 17.24
C GLU A 174 3.30 3.90 18.31
N GLY A 175 4.31 4.55 18.89
CA GLY A 175 5.22 3.94 19.87
C GLY A 175 6.22 2.97 19.22
N GLU A 176 6.49 3.16 17.92
CA GLU A 176 7.45 2.39 17.14
C GLU A 176 8.86 3.04 17.18
N ASP A 177 9.87 2.27 16.82
CA ASP A 177 11.25 2.74 16.75
C ASP A 177 11.43 3.68 15.54
N ILE A 178 11.81 4.94 15.78
CA ILE A 178 12.09 5.90 14.70
C ILE A 178 13.25 5.49 13.80
N PHE A 179 14.08 4.53 14.20
CA PHE A 179 15.19 3.96 13.43
C PHE A 179 14.84 2.61 12.79
N GLU A 180 13.57 2.19 12.76
CA GLU A 180 13.14 0.92 12.16
C GLU A 180 13.62 0.78 10.70
N PHE A 181 13.65 1.90 9.96
CA PHE A 181 14.14 1.93 8.59
C PHE A 181 15.60 1.43 8.43
N LEU A 182 16.45 1.54 9.45
CA LEU A 182 17.80 0.99 9.41
C LEU A 182 17.78 -0.53 9.38
N LYS A 183 16.93 -1.15 10.19
CA LYS A 183 16.74 -2.60 10.20
C LYS A 183 16.15 -3.09 8.89
N ASP A 184 15.18 -2.36 8.35
CA ASP A 184 14.61 -2.66 7.03
C ASP A 184 15.69 -2.61 5.93
N MET A 185 16.59 -1.63 5.98
CA MET A 185 17.68 -1.52 5.02
C MET A 185 18.73 -2.65 5.15
N GLU A 186 19.01 -3.11 6.36
CA GLU A 186 19.87 -4.28 6.61
C GLU A 186 19.21 -5.56 6.07
N ASN A 187 17.93 -5.77 6.39
CA ASN A 187 17.16 -6.94 5.98
C ASN A 187 16.85 -6.96 4.47
N LEU A 188 16.78 -5.82 3.84
CA LEU A 188 16.45 -5.69 2.41
C LEU A 188 17.36 -6.56 1.52
N ASN A 189 18.63 -6.65 1.83
CA ASN A 189 19.57 -7.45 1.04
C ASN A 189 19.25 -8.95 1.10
N ASN A 190 18.68 -9.42 2.19
CA ASN A 190 18.37 -10.82 2.44
C ASN A 190 17.05 -11.28 1.80
N ILE A 191 16.15 -10.36 1.45
CA ILE A 191 14.87 -10.68 0.81
C ILE A 191 15.11 -11.45 -0.49
N THR A 192 14.41 -12.57 -0.61
CA THR A 192 14.44 -13.48 -1.76
C THR A 192 13.16 -13.39 -2.61
N ALA A 193 13.21 -13.89 -3.84
CA ALA A 193 12.03 -14.00 -4.68
C ALA A 193 10.97 -14.94 -4.07
N ASP A 194 11.41 -16.00 -3.39
CA ASP A 194 10.50 -16.94 -2.72
C ASP A 194 9.71 -16.28 -1.60
N GLU A 195 10.32 -15.42 -0.77
CA GLU A 195 9.62 -14.65 0.25
C GLU A 195 8.59 -13.68 -0.37
N ILE A 196 8.89 -13.07 -1.54
CA ILE A 196 7.91 -12.25 -2.27
C ILE A 196 6.70 -13.10 -2.70
N TYR A 197 6.92 -14.31 -3.22
CA TYR A 197 5.82 -15.21 -3.59
C TYR A 197 5.05 -15.72 -2.37
N GLU A 198 5.72 -16.00 -1.27
CA GLU A 198 5.08 -16.42 -0.02
C GLU A 198 4.17 -15.32 0.53
N VAL A 199 4.64 -14.08 0.59
CA VAL A 199 3.80 -12.97 1.07
C VAL A 199 2.64 -12.68 0.11
N ALA A 200 2.82 -12.82 -1.20
CA ALA A 200 1.73 -12.73 -2.17
C ALA A 200 0.66 -13.80 -1.89
N ASN A 201 1.09 -15.05 -1.59
CA ASN A 201 0.17 -16.11 -1.23
C ASN A 201 -0.51 -15.91 0.13
N LYS A 202 0.11 -15.22 1.08
CA LYS A 202 -0.50 -14.87 2.36
C LYS A 202 -1.55 -13.76 2.21
N VAL A 203 -1.27 -12.73 1.39
CA VAL A 203 -2.06 -11.48 1.35
C VAL A 203 -3.08 -11.45 0.22
N LEU A 204 -2.72 -11.84 -1.00
CA LEU A 204 -3.59 -11.69 -2.18
C LEU A 204 -4.68 -12.78 -2.25
N ASN A 205 -5.44 -12.94 -1.17
CA ASN A 205 -6.51 -13.91 -1.05
C ASN A 205 -7.78 -13.27 -0.48
N ASN A 206 -8.92 -13.72 -0.97
CA ASN A 206 -10.23 -13.40 -0.43
C ASN A 206 -10.46 -11.90 -0.18
N PRO A 207 -10.26 -11.02 -1.16
CA PRO A 207 -10.43 -9.58 -0.97
C PRO A 207 -11.88 -9.21 -0.64
N THR A 208 -12.04 -8.08 0.03
CA THR A 208 -13.28 -7.32 -0.07
C THR A 208 -13.23 -6.51 -1.37
N ILE A 209 -14.23 -6.66 -2.23
CA ILE A 209 -14.32 -5.95 -3.51
C ILE A 209 -15.49 -4.99 -3.45
N HIS A 210 -15.24 -3.73 -3.78
CA HIS A 210 -16.28 -2.74 -3.97
C HIS A 210 -16.24 -2.17 -5.37
N ILE A 211 -17.39 -2.19 -6.04
CA ILE A 211 -17.58 -1.59 -7.36
C ILE A 211 -18.59 -0.46 -7.23
N LEU A 212 -18.19 0.74 -7.61
CA LEU A 212 -19.09 1.87 -7.79
C LEU A 212 -19.27 2.10 -9.29
N LYS A 213 -20.52 2.05 -9.77
CA LYS A 213 -20.81 2.23 -11.18
C LYS A 213 -21.92 3.28 -11.39
N SER A 214 -22.00 3.79 -12.62
CA SER A 214 -23.10 4.68 -13.03
C SER A 214 -24.45 3.95 -12.92
N SER A 215 -25.50 4.69 -12.64
CA SER A 215 -26.88 4.18 -12.59
C SER A 215 -27.63 4.55 -13.85
#